data_6877ef22b78a2382dcc4260d1a2323f2
#
_entry.id   6877ef22b78a2382dcc4260d1a2323f2
#
_cell.length_a   1.000
_cell.length_b   1.000
_cell.length_c   1.000
_cell.angle_alpha   90.00
_cell.angle_beta   90.00
_cell.angle_gamma   90.00
#
_symmetry.space_group_name_H-M   'P 1'
#
loop_
_entity.id
_entity.type
_entity.pdbx_description
1 polymer ?
#
loop_
_entity_poly.entity_id
_entity_poly.type
_entity_poly.pdbx_seq_one_letter_code
_entity_poly.pdbx_strand_id
1 'polypeptide(L)'
;MRATNLYAPTLRNTPAEAEIASHQLMYRAGLIRKSAGGMYTYLPLAWRTIRKIEQIIREEMDAAGGQEIMMPILQPSELWEESGRWGAYGAEMIRVKDRHGREFCMGPTHEEMITALVRDEVRSYKQLPLMLYQIQDKFRDERRPRFGVMRSREFIMKDLYSFDKDIAGMNESYRKMSVAYTNIFTRCGLNFRAVEADSGAIGGGHSEEFTVLAPEGESRIACCDACSYAASDEKAALRPIDAAAEEALPLEKVATPDAHTIAMLAEYLRIPVEKTIKAVAYQTEEDILVLAFLRGDHEVNEVKLANAVGAQELRMADDATIRAVGGCPGFMSPIGIKEGTCIVVDETAMRMHNVVSGANEQDFHYINVNPKRDFGSVTVTDIRLVAEGDLCPACGAGHLHIGRGIEAGQIFALGTKYSEAMGATFLDEAGKTQPLQMGCYGIGVGRTMAAAIEQNHDEHGIIWPRAIAPYEVVVVAVNAKAEEQLVYAEEIYEELRAAGVDVLLDDRRERAGVKFNDCDLIGYPVRIAIGPKTIENGTIEVKIRKSGELVNFARDTYLKGVKDMLAALQ
;
A
#
# COMPACT_ATOMS: atom_id res chain seq x y z
N MET A 1 -25.45 -23.43 -5.36
CA MET A 1 -25.41 -23.54 -3.86
C MET A 1 -26.73 -23.07 -3.28
N ARG A 2 -27.22 -23.69 -2.18
CA ARG A 2 -28.40 -23.26 -1.44
C ARG A 2 -27.99 -22.55 -0.15
N ALA A 3 -28.67 -21.48 0.22
CA ALA A 3 -28.34 -20.70 1.42
C ALA A 3 -28.56 -21.49 2.73
N THR A 4 -29.51 -22.44 2.73
CA THR A 4 -29.69 -23.37 3.88
C THR A 4 -28.47 -24.23 4.16
N ASN A 5 -27.58 -24.46 3.17
CA ASN A 5 -26.36 -25.24 3.30
C ASN A 5 -25.09 -24.36 3.37
N LEU A 6 -25.23 -23.05 3.26
CA LEU A 6 -24.12 -22.11 3.26
C LEU A 6 -23.84 -21.60 4.68
N TYR A 7 -22.61 -21.76 5.14
CA TYR A 7 -22.17 -21.16 6.41
C TYR A 7 -21.82 -19.68 6.18
N ALA A 8 -22.81 -18.81 6.33
CA ALA A 8 -22.68 -17.36 6.20
C ALA A 8 -23.36 -16.66 7.40
N PRO A 9 -22.72 -16.66 8.58
CA PRO A 9 -23.30 -16.15 9.83
C PRO A 9 -23.23 -14.61 9.84
N THR A 10 -24.27 -13.95 9.30
CA THR A 10 -24.40 -12.50 9.36
C THR A 10 -24.61 -12.00 10.79
N LEU A 11 -24.10 -10.79 11.07
CA LEU A 11 -24.23 -10.14 12.36
C LEU A 11 -25.04 -8.85 12.24
N ARG A 12 -25.95 -8.64 13.20
CA ARG A 12 -26.73 -7.41 13.28
C ARG A 12 -25.87 -6.23 13.75
N ASN A 13 -25.03 -6.48 14.76
CA ASN A 13 -24.19 -5.46 15.39
C ASN A 13 -22.73 -5.60 14.94
N THR A 14 -22.06 -4.48 14.84
CA THR A 14 -20.62 -4.42 14.55
C THR A 14 -19.83 -4.73 15.83
N PRO A 15 -18.80 -5.61 15.80
CA PRO A 15 -17.88 -5.77 16.92
C PRO A 15 -17.16 -4.45 17.24
N ALA A 16 -16.95 -4.17 18.52
CA ALA A 16 -16.35 -2.90 18.98
C ALA A 16 -14.90 -2.68 18.46
N GLU A 17 -14.21 -3.76 18.09
CA GLU A 17 -12.85 -3.73 17.55
C GLU A 17 -12.76 -3.39 16.05
N ALA A 18 -13.90 -3.36 15.34
CA ALA A 18 -13.93 -3.06 13.92
C ALA A 18 -14.10 -1.55 13.71
N GLU A 19 -13.03 -0.89 13.27
CA GLU A 19 -12.94 0.58 13.19
C GLU A 19 -13.42 1.12 11.85
N ILE A 20 -12.91 0.59 10.72
CA ILE A 20 -13.21 1.08 9.36
C ILE A 20 -14.32 0.27 8.68
N ALA A 21 -14.93 0.83 7.64
CA ALA A 21 -16.08 0.26 6.97
C ALA A 21 -15.85 -1.16 6.45
N SER A 22 -14.74 -1.43 5.78
CA SER A 22 -14.41 -2.77 5.28
C SER A 22 -14.31 -3.80 6.40
N HIS A 23 -13.66 -3.46 7.52
CA HIS A 23 -13.54 -4.34 8.68
C HIS A 23 -14.89 -4.66 9.30
N GLN A 24 -15.74 -3.62 9.49
CA GLN A 24 -17.09 -3.76 10.03
C GLN A 24 -17.97 -4.64 9.12
N LEU A 25 -17.95 -4.39 7.82
CA LEU A 25 -18.76 -5.11 6.84
C LEU A 25 -18.29 -6.56 6.68
N MET A 26 -16.99 -6.83 6.68
CA MET A 26 -16.48 -8.20 6.64
C MET A 26 -16.97 -9.05 7.82
N TYR A 27 -17.03 -8.49 9.02
CA TYR A 27 -17.62 -9.19 10.17
C TYR A 27 -19.12 -9.38 10.02
N ARG A 28 -19.84 -8.29 9.72
CA ARG A 28 -21.30 -8.30 9.65
C ARG A 28 -21.84 -9.19 8.54
N ALA A 29 -21.20 -9.16 7.37
CA ALA A 29 -21.58 -10.00 6.22
C ALA A 29 -21.15 -11.47 6.37
N GLY A 30 -20.50 -11.84 7.46
CA GLY A 30 -20.06 -13.22 7.66
C GLY A 30 -18.92 -13.63 6.73
N LEU A 31 -18.00 -12.72 6.46
CA LEU A 31 -16.81 -12.97 5.62
C LEU A 31 -15.61 -13.46 6.42
N ILE A 32 -15.38 -12.88 7.61
CA ILE A 32 -14.24 -13.23 8.46
C ILE A 32 -14.64 -13.42 9.92
N ARG A 33 -13.78 -14.16 10.66
CA ARG A 33 -13.81 -14.23 12.12
C ARG A 33 -12.37 -14.18 12.64
N LYS A 34 -12.17 -13.43 13.72
CA LYS A 34 -10.87 -13.31 14.38
C LYS A 34 -10.54 -14.60 15.12
N SER A 35 -9.35 -15.13 14.88
CA SER A 35 -8.79 -16.26 15.59
C SER A 35 -7.85 -15.79 16.72
N ALA A 36 -7.01 -14.78 16.41
CA ALA A 36 -6.13 -14.10 17.36
C ALA A 36 -5.88 -12.66 16.88
N GLY A 37 -5.11 -11.87 17.62
CA GLY A 37 -4.73 -10.52 17.21
C GLY A 37 -4.01 -10.51 15.86
N GLY A 38 -4.62 -9.94 14.81
CA GLY A 38 -4.09 -9.92 13.45
C GLY A 38 -4.17 -11.25 12.69
N MET A 39 -4.93 -12.22 13.17
CA MET A 39 -5.14 -13.52 12.52
C MET A 39 -6.63 -13.77 12.33
N TYR A 40 -7.04 -14.10 11.12
CA TYR A 40 -8.45 -14.23 10.75
C TYR A 40 -8.74 -15.52 9.98
N THR A 41 -9.87 -16.12 10.30
CA THR A 41 -10.46 -17.18 9.48
C THR A 41 -11.32 -16.56 8.39
N TYR A 42 -11.04 -16.86 7.13
CA TYR A 42 -11.89 -16.52 5.99
C TYR A 42 -13.05 -17.52 5.92
N LEU A 43 -14.29 -17.03 5.99
CA LEU A 43 -15.48 -17.85 5.88
C LEU A 43 -15.84 -18.09 4.40
N PRO A 44 -16.79 -19.01 4.09
CA PRO A 44 -17.03 -19.46 2.72
C PRO A 44 -17.25 -18.35 1.68
N LEU A 45 -17.95 -17.26 2.02
CA LEU A 45 -18.18 -16.15 1.09
C LEU A 45 -16.88 -15.39 0.79
N ALA A 46 -16.09 -15.07 1.84
CA ALA A 46 -14.79 -14.43 1.65
C ALA A 46 -13.84 -15.32 0.86
N TRP A 47 -13.81 -16.61 1.16
CA TRP A 47 -12.94 -17.55 0.47
C TRP A 47 -13.26 -17.67 -1.03
N ARG A 48 -14.54 -17.56 -1.39
CA ARG A 48 -14.94 -17.48 -2.81
C ARG A 48 -14.39 -16.22 -3.48
N THR A 49 -14.47 -15.07 -2.83
CA THR A 49 -13.92 -13.80 -3.33
C THR A 49 -12.39 -13.88 -3.46
N ILE A 50 -11.70 -14.39 -2.44
CA ILE A 50 -10.24 -14.62 -2.46
C ILE A 50 -9.85 -15.46 -3.68
N ARG A 51 -10.51 -16.59 -3.91
CA ARG A 51 -10.23 -17.46 -5.06
C ARG A 51 -10.49 -16.81 -6.42
N LYS A 52 -11.46 -15.92 -6.52
CA LYS A 52 -11.69 -15.13 -7.75
C LYS A 52 -10.57 -14.12 -7.99
N ILE A 53 -10.12 -13.44 -6.93
CA ILE A 53 -8.95 -12.54 -7.00
C ILE A 53 -7.69 -13.33 -7.38
N GLU A 54 -7.44 -14.47 -6.75
CA GLU A 54 -6.32 -15.36 -7.09
C GLU A 54 -6.36 -15.83 -8.54
N GLN A 55 -7.56 -16.12 -9.06
CA GLN A 55 -7.72 -16.54 -10.46
C GLN A 55 -7.38 -15.40 -11.43
N ILE A 56 -7.84 -14.18 -11.16
CA ILE A 56 -7.48 -12.99 -11.95
C ILE A 56 -5.95 -12.79 -11.92
N ILE A 57 -5.34 -12.95 -10.75
CA ILE A 57 -3.88 -12.85 -10.59
C ILE A 57 -3.16 -13.89 -11.43
N ARG A 58 -3.57 -15.19 -11.38
CA ARG A 58 -2.96 -16.25 -12.18
C ARG A 58 -3.02 -15.95 -13.67
N GLU A 59 -4.18 -15.55 -14.16
CA GLU A 59 -4.37 -15.23 -15.58
C GLU A 59 -3.42 -14.12 -16.07
N GLU A 60 -3.24 -13.07 -15.27
CA GLU A 60 -2.34 -11.96 -15.64
C GLU A 60 -0.85 -12.32 -15.45
N MET A 61 -0.52 -13.13 -14.44
CA MET A 61 0.85 -13.62 -14.24
C MET A 61 1.28 -14.57 -15.37
N ASP A 62 0.42 -15.54 -15.73
CA ASP A 62 0.68 -16.48 -16.80
C ASP A 62 0.78 -15.75 -18.16
N ALA A 63 -0.10 -14.78 -18.43
CA ALA A 63 -0.05 -13.96 -19.63
C ALA A 63 1.23 -13.11 -19.73
N ALA A 64 1.81 -12.71 -18.60
CA ALA A 64 3.09 -12.01 -18.54
C ALA A 64 4.32 -12.92 -18.69
N GLY A 65 4.12 -14.27 -18.69
CA GLY A 65 5.16 -15.28 -18.79
C GLY A 65 5.67 -15.79 -17.42
N GLY A 66 4.94 -15.53 -16.35
CA GLY A 66 5.20 -16.09 -15.02
C GLY A 66 4.82 -17.58 -14.96
N GLN A 67 5.47 -18.32 -14.09
CA GLN A 67 5.22 -19.74 -13.84
C GLN A 67 4.92 -19.94 -12.35
N GLU A 68 3.80 -20.57 -12.04
CA GLU A 68 3.39 -20.81 -10.64
C GLU A 68 4.21 -21.93 -10.02
N ILE A 69 4.74 -21.69 -8.82
CA ILE A 69 5.43 -22.65 -7.97
C ILE A 69 4.85 -22.60 -6.56
N MET A 70 5.27 -23.49 -5.67
CA MET A 70 4.94 -23.45 -4.25
C MET A 70 6.19 -23.70 -3.43
N MET A 71 6.61 -22.70 -2.65
CA MET A 71 7.77 -22.79 -1.76
C MET A 71 7.33 -23.06 -0.32
N PRO A 72 8.21 -23.66 0.52
CA PRO A 72 7.92 -23.82 1.95
C PRO A 72 7.72 -22.50 2.66
N ILE A 73 6.75 -22.44 3.58
CA ILE A 73 6.56 -21.26 4.43
C ILE A 73 7.58 -21.21 5.57
N LEU A 74 8.02 -22.36 6.07
CA LEU A 74 9.07 -22.47 7.07
C LEU A 74 10.43 -22.43 6.37
N GLN A 75 11.21 -21.39 6.66
CA GLN A 75 12.46 -21.10 5.96
C GLN A 75 13.65 -21.25 6.91
N PRO A 76 14.77 -21.90 6.48
CA PRO A 76 15.95 -22.07 7.29
C PRO A 76 16.69 -20.73 7.51
N SER A 77 17.24 -20.52 8.72
CA SER A 77 17.96 -19.28 9.06
C SER A 77 19.19 -19.05 8.18
N GLU A 78 19.83 -20.12 7.73
CA GLU A 78 21.07 -20.07 6.94
C GLU A 78 20.92 -19.20 5.67
N LEU A 79 19.78 -19.29 4.97
CA LEU A 79 19.52 -18.49 3.76
C LEU A 79 19.39 -16.99 4.09
N TRP A 80 18.80 -16.66 5.23
CA TRP A 80 18.65 -15.31 5.74
C TRP A 80 19.95 -14.74 6.27
N GLU A 81 20.83 -15.59 6.81
CA GLU A 81 22.20 -15.24 7.19
C GLU A 81 23.05 -14.93 5.97
N GLU A 82 22.95 -15.75 4.89
CA GLU A 82 23.63 -15.50 3.61
C GLU A 82 23.25 -14.14 3.01
N SER A 83 21.98 -13.76 3.05
CA SER A 83 21.51 -12.45 2.56
C SER A 83 21.86 -11.28 3.48
N GLY A 84 22.31 -11.57 4.72
CA GLY A 84 22.54 -10.58 5.78
C GLY A 84 21.26 -10.06 6.45
N ARG A 85 20.08 -10.61 6.11
CA ARG A 85 18.79 -10.11 6.62
C ARG A 85 18.32 -10.79 7.92
N TRP A 86 18.96 -11.86 8.40
CA TRP A 86 18.55 -12.54 9.64
C TRP A 86 18.46 -11.61 10.86
N GLY A 87 19.45 -10.74 11.02
CA GLY A 87 19.45 -9.69 12.05
C GLY A 87 18.71 -8.43 11.64
N ALA A 88 18.93 -7.98 10.40
CA ALA A 88 18.44 -6.70 9.89
C ALA A 88 16.90 -6.62 9.73
N TYR A 89 16.20 -7.76 9.50
CA TYR A 89 14.74 -7.77 9.37
C TYR A 89 14.01 -7.39 10.69
N GLY A 90 14.69 -7.50 11.81
CA GLY A 90 14.17 -7.03 13.09
C GLY A 90 13.13 -7.95 13.76
N ALA A 91 12.28 -7.32 14.59
CA ALA A 91 11.32 -8.02 15.46
C ALA A 91 10.07 -8.55 14.73
N GLU A 92 9.81 -8.09 13.51
CA GLU A 92 8.66 -8.56 12.73
C GLU A 92 8.85 -9.97 12.16
N MET A 93 10.06 -10.50 12.20
CA MET A 93 10.33 -11.89 11.82
C MET A 93 9.98 -12.85 12.95
N ILE A 94 9.02 -13.75 12.72
CA ILE A 94 8.67 -14.82 13.65
C ILE A 94 9.72 -15.94 13.54
N ARG A 95 10.61 -16.05 14.52
CA ARG A 95 11.66 -17.06 14.58
C ARG A 95 11.20 -18.27 15.40
N VAL A 96 11.50 -19.45 14.92
CA VAL A 96 11.14 -20.72 15.56
C VAL A 96 12.32 -21.68 15.56
N LYS A 97 12.32 -22.64 16.49
CA LYS A 97 13.30 -23.73 16.52
C LYS A 97 12.61 -25.08 16.36
N ASP A 98 13.21 -25.95 15.55
CA ASP A 98 12.74 -27.33 15.48
C ASP A 98 13.17 -28.14 16.73
N ARG A 99 12.72 -29.39 16.82
CA ARG A 99 13.05 -30.30 17.94
C ARG A 99 14.55 -30.62 18.06
N HIS A 100 15.35 -30.33 17.03
CA HIS A 100 16.80 -30.51 17.02
C HIS A 100 17.55 -29.21 17.31
N GLY A 101 16.86 -28.11 17.60
CA GLY A 101 17.43 -26.81 17.90
C GLY A 101 17.86 -26.00 16.68
N ARG A 102 17.55 -26.44 15.45
CA ARG A 102 17.82 -25.66 14.23
C ARG A 102 16.87 -24.46 14.14
N GLU A 103 17.41 -23.32 13.72
CA GLU A 103 16.67 -22.09 13.62
C GLU A 103 15.97 -21.96 12.25
N PHE A 104 14.74 -21.46 12.29
CA PHE A 104 13.91 -21.19 11.14
C PHE A 104 13.15 -19.90 11.38
N CYS A 105 12.56 -19.33 10.32
CA CYS A 105 11.50 -18.32 10.44
C CYS A 105 10.24 -18.74 9.70
N MET A 106 9.10 -18.20 10.15
CA MET A 106 7.89 -18.18 9.35
C MET A 106 8.08 -17.11 8.27
N GLY A 107 8.02 -17.49 7.01
CA GLY A 107 8.40 -16.61 5.89
C GLY A 107 7.61 -15.31 5.81
N PRO A 108 8.25 -14.16 6.09
CA PRO A 108 7.62 -12.85 5.86
C PRO A 108 7.64 -12.45 4.38
N THR A 109 8.56 -13.02 3.64
CA THR A 109 8.79 -12.91 2.19
C THR A 109 9.67 -14.06 1.72
N HIS A 110 9.97 -14.22 0.41
CA HIS A 110 10.67 -15.40 -0.08
C HIS A 110 11.85 -15.08 -1.02
N GLU A 111 12.45 -13.90 -0.96
CA GLU A 111 13.63 -13.53 -1.78
C GLU A 111 14.77 -14.53 -1.58
N GLU A 112 15.06 -14.92 -0.35
CA GLU A 112 16.11 -15.87 -0.02
C GLU A 112 15.84 -17.27 -0.57
N MET A 113 14.61 -17.75 -0.39
CA MET A 113 14.20 -19.08 -0.83
C MET A 113 14.28 -19.22 -2.34
N ILE A 114 13.74 -18.23 -3.08
CA ILE A 114 13.73 -18.27 -4.54
C ILE A 114 15.12 -18.07 -5.14
N THR A 115 15.94 -17.23 -4.52
CA THR A 115 17.33 -17.01 -4.95
C THR A 115 18.16 -18.29 -4.79
N ALA A 116 18.00 -19.01 -3.67
CA ALA A 116 18.65 -20.29 -3.45
C ALA A 116 18.22 -21.34 -4.49
N LEU A 117 16.90 -21.44 -4.78
CA LEU A 117 16.40 -22.34 -5.82
C LEU A 117 17.02 -22.01 -7.19
N VAL A 118 16.98 -20.75 -7.61
CA VAL A 118 17.46 -20.35 -8.94
C VAL A 118 18.98 -20.43 -9.04
N ARG A 119 19.72 -20.11 -7.96
CA ARG A 119 21.18 -20.27 -7.88
C ARG A 119 21.61 -21.69 -8.27
N ASP A 120 20.86 -22.69 -7.83
CA ASP A 120 21.24 -24.09 -8.04
C ASP A 120 20.83 -24.62 -9.43
N GLU A 121 19.88 -23.98 -10.12
CA GLU A 121 19.29 -24.47 -11.37
C GLU A 121 19.69 -23.65 -12.61
N VAL A 122 19.93 -22.34 -12.49
CA VAL A 122 20.27 -21.47 -13.62
C VAL A 122 21.79 -21.40 -13.79
N ARG A 123 22.28 -21.80 -14.97
CA ARG A 123 23.71 -21.85 -15.31
C ARG A 123 24.09 -20.98 -16.50
N SER A 124 23.14 -20.58 -17.34
CA SER A 124 23.40 -19.93 -18.61
C SER A 124 22.37 -18.84 -18.91
N TYR A 125 22.82 -17.79 -19.58
CA TYR A 125 21.97 -16.71 -20.08
C TYR A 125 20.79 -17.20 -20.95
N LYS A 126 20.89 -18.40 -21.55
CA LYS A 126 19.83 -19.00 -22.37
C LYS A 126 18.58 -19.42 -21.57
N GLN A 127 18.70 -19.51 -20.24
CA GLN A 127 17.59 -19.83 -19.33
C GLN A 127 16.86 -18.59 -18.84
N LEU A 128 17.32 -17.40 -19.24
CA LEU A 128 16.80 -16.08 -18.85
C LEU A 128 16.05 -15.39 -19.99
N PRO A 129 15.03 -14.55 -19.73
CA PRO A 129 14.52 -14.23 -18.40
C PRO A 129 13.73 -15.39 -17.78
N LEU A 130 13.71 -15.46 -16.44
CA LEU A 130 12.93 -16.43 -15.67
C LEU A 130 12.02 -15.67 -14.70
N MET A 131 10.73 -15.98 -14.71
CA MET A 131 9.73 -15.40 -13.80
C MET A 131 8.99 -16.51 -13.08
N LEU A 132 9.13 -16.57 -11.76
CA LEU A 132 8.49 -17.58 -10.90
C LEU A 132 7.62 -16.90 -9.86
N TYR A 133 6.39 -17.39 -9.65
CA TYR A 133 5.49 -16.82 -8.65
C TYR A 133 4.80 -17.89 -7.81
N GLN A 134 4.33 -17.46 -6.66
CA GLN A 134 3.46 -18.26 -5.80
C GLN A 134 2.32 -17.42 -5.25
N ILE A 135 1.27 -18.08 -4.78
CA ILE A 135 0.25 -17.51 -3.92
C ILE A 135 0.30 -18.29 -2.62
N GLN A 136 0.81 -17.66 -1.55
CA GLN A 136 1.19 -18.34 -0.31
C GLN A 136 0.98 -17.44 0.89
N ASP A 137 0.70 -18.03 2.05
CA ASP A 137 0.66 -17.32 3.33
C ASP A 137 2.02 -16.69 3.66
N LYS A 138 1.95 -15.56 4.34
CA LYS A 138 3.09 -14.84 4.90
C LYS A 138 2.81 -14.52 6.37
N PHE A 139 3.89 -14.44 7.15
CA PHE A 139 3.82 -14.13 8.57
C PHE A 139 4.74 -12.95 8.90
N ARG A 140 4.14 -11.88 9.41
CA ARG A 140 4.86 -10.71 9.95
C ARG A 140 4.34 -10.42 11.34
N ASP A 141 5.19 -10.42 12.37
CA ASP A 141 4.79 -10.14 13.75
C ASP A 141 4.51 -8.64 13.92
N GLU A 142 3.52 -8.18 13.18
CA GLU A 142 3.06 -6.80 13.18
C GLU A 142 2.76 -6.35 14.62
N ARG A 143 3.44 -5.30 15.05
CA ARG A 143 3.33 -4.78 16.43
C ARG A 143 1.91 -4.30 16.74
N ARG A 144 1.24 -3.70 15.78
CA ARG A 144 -0.12 -3.13 15.91
C ARG A 144 -1.00 -3.54 14.73
N PRO A 145 -1.44 -4.82 14.67
CA PRO A 145 -2.37 -5.24 13.64
C PRO A 145 -3.69 -4.48 13.78
N ARG A 146 -4.21 -3.97 12.68
CA ARG A 146 -5.43 -3.15 12.67
C ARG A 146 -6.19 -3.30 11.36
N PHE A 147 -7.44 -2.85 11.33
CA PHE A 147 -8.29 -2.82 10.14
C PHE A 147 -8.53 -4.22 9.51
N GLY A 148 -8.66 -5.25 10.36
CA GLY A 148 -8.95 -6.60 9.91
C GLY A 148 -7.84 -7.22 9.08
N VAL A 149 -8.18 -7.71 7.89
CA VAL A 149 -7.23 -8.35 6.96
C VAL A 149 -6.43 -7.33 6.14
N MET A 150 -6.60 -6.04 6.37
CA MET A 150 -5.84 -5.00 5.69
C MET A 150 -4.40 -4.92 6.23
N ARG A 151 -4.23 -5.01 7.57
CA ARG A 151 -2.93 -5.07 8.24
C ARG A 151 -2.93 -6.17 9.30
N SER A 152 -2.71 -7.39 8.87
CA SER A 152 -2.74 -8.61 9.66
C SER A 152 -1.35 -9.22 9.83
N ARG A 153 -1.20 -10.13 10.80
CA ARG A 153 0.04 -10.89 11.03
C ARG A 153 0.21 -12.05 10.07
N GLU A 154 -0.91 -12.71 9.75
CA GLU A 154 -0.98 -13.77 8.77
C GLU A 154 -1.84 -13.31 7.61
N PHE A 155 -1.34 -13.46 6.38
CA PHE A 155 -2.03 -12.98 5.18
C PHE A 155 -1.57 -13.71 3.92
N ILE A 156 -2.46 -13.80 2.94
CA ILE A 156 -2.19 -14.40 1.63
C ILE A 156 -1.56 -13.35 0.73
N MET A 157 -0.40 -13.67 0.17
CA MET A 157 0.31 -12.84 -0.79
C MET A 157 0.58 -13.61 -2.08
N LYS A 158 0.38 -12.97 -3.22
CA LYS A 158 1.05 -13.35 -4.45
C LYS A 158 2.40 -12.65 -4.47
N ASP A 159 3.45 -13.42 -4.56
CA ASP A 159 4.81 -12.92 -4.77
C ASP A 159 5.42 -13.55 -6.02
N LEU A 160 5.86 -12.70 -6.96
CA LEU A 160 6.59 -13.08 -8.15
C LEU A 160 8.02 -12.54 -8.04
N TYR A 161 8.96 -13.29 -8.58
CA TYR A 161 10.38 -12.95 -8.66
C TYR A 161 10.85 -13.10 -10.10
N SER A 162 11.48 -12.06 -10.64
CA SER A 162 12.12 -12.11 -11.96
C SER A 162 13.63 -12.24 -11.81
N PHE A 163 14.22 -12.96 -12.76
CA PHE A 163 15.67 -13.13 -12.90
C PHE A 163 16.04 -12.84 -14.33
N ASP A 164 16.92 -11.87 -14.51
CA ASP A 164 17.29 -11.31 -15.79
C ASP A 164 18.82 -11.27 -15.95
N LYS A 165 19.31 -11.27 -17.20
CA LYS A 165 20.74 -11.27 -17.49
C LYS A 165 21.40 -9.89 -17.31
N ASP A 166 20.62 -8.80 -17.39
CA ASP A 166 21.11 -7.43 -17.33
C ASP A 166 19.99 -6.47 -16.86
N ILE A 167 20.37 -5.22 -16.61
CA ILE A 167 19.44 -4.18 -16.15
C ILE A 167 18.32 -3.92 -17.19
N ALA A 168 18.62 -4.03 -18.48
CA ALA A 168 17.60 -3.82 -19.51
C ALA A 168 16.54 -4.92 -19.47
N GLY A 169 16.94 -6.17 -19.26
CA GLY A 169 16.04 -7.31 -19.04
C GLY A 169 15.20 -7.12 -17.79
N MET A 170 15.80 -6.75 -16.66
CA MET A 170 15.10 -6.47 -15.42
C MET A 170 14.06 -5.37 -15.58
N ASN A 171 14.40 -4.27 -16.27
CA ASN A 171 13.46 -3.18 -16.54
C ASN A 171 12.30 -3.63 -17.42
N GLU A 172 12.52 -4.54 -18.38
CA GLU A 172 11.45 -5.10 -19.19
C GLU A 172 10.54 -6.03 -18.36
N SER A 173 11.11 -6.87 -17.49
CA SER A 173 10.34 -7.67 -16.54
C SER A 173 9.52 -6.78 -15.59
N TYR A 174 10.11 -5.71 -15.09
CA TYR A 174 9.43 -4.71 -14.26
C TYR A 174 8.25 -4.06 -15.00
N ARG A 175 8.46 -3.62 -16.25
CA ARG A 175 7.40 -3.04 -17.08
C ARG A 175 6.25 -4.02 -17.32
N LYS A 176 6.54 -5.30 -17.60
CA LYS A 176 5.51 -6.35 -17.73
C LYS A 176 4.68 -6.50 -16.46
N MET A 177 5.33 -6.47 -15.30
CA MET A 177 4.64 -6.56 -14.02
C MET A 177 3.80 -5.33 -13.72
N SER A 178 4.27 -4.13 -14.03
CA SER A 178 3.48 -2.89 -13.90
C SER A 178 2.18 -2.95 -14.72
N VAL A 179 2.26 -3.46 -15.96
CA VAL A 179 1.08 -3.67 -16.81
C VAL A 179 0.15 -4.74 -16.22
N ALA A 180 0.68 -5.89 -15.80
CA ALA A 180 -0.12 -6.98 -15.23
C ALA A 180 -0.84 -6.53 -13.94
N TYR A 181 -0.19 -5.77 -13.07
CA TYR A 181 -0.81 -5.21 -11.84
C TYR A 181 -1.93 -4.21 -12.18
N THR A 182 -1.69 -3.35 -13.16
CA THR A 182 -2.73 -2.44 -13.67
C THR A 182 -3.97 -3.22 -14.13
N ASN A 183 -3.77 -4.31 -14.88
CA ASN A 183 -4.86 -5.17 -15.33
C ASN A 183 -5.56 -5.87 -14.15
N ILE A 184 -4.81 -6.45 -13.20
CA ILE A 184 -5.36 -7.14 -12.02
C ILE A 184 -6.27 -6.21 -11.24
N PHE A 185 -5.80 -5.03 -10.85
CA PHE A 185 -6.57 -4.11 -10.03
C PHE A 185 -7.76 -3.52 -10.80
N THR A 186 -7.60 -3.25 -12.09
CA THR A 186 -8.71 -2.83 -12.96
C THR A 186 -9.78 -3.92 -13.05
N ARG A 187 -9.40 -5.18 -13.28
CA ARG A 187 -10.32 -6.33 -13.32
C ARG A 187 -11.00 -6.59 -11.98
N CYS A 188 -10.32 -6.29 -10.87
CA CYS A 188 -10.92 -6.31 -9.53
C CYS A 188 -11.86 -5.12 -9.26
N GLY A 189 -12.00 -4.18 -10.19
CA GLY A 189 -12.89 -3.03 -10.07
C GLY A 189 -12.40 -1.95 -9.11
N LEU A 190 -11.07 -1.80 -8.96
CA LEU A 190 -10.45 -0.84 -8.04
C LEU A 190 -10.08 0.47 -8.75
N ASN A 191 -10.28 1.58 -8.05
CA ASN A 191 -9.72 2.88 -8.42
C ASN A 191 -8.40 3.06 -7.66
N PHE A 192 -7.29 3.04 -8.38
CA PHE A 192 -5.95 3.05 -7.82
C PHE A 192 -5.01 4.00 -8.58
N ARG A 193 -3.83 4.22 -8.00
CA ARG A 193 -2.68 4.86 -8.65
C ARG A 193 -1.45 4.00 -8.45
N ALA A 194 -0.61 3.90 -9.47
CA ALA A 194 0.78 3.49 -9.32
C ALA A 194 1.55 4.71 -8.81
N VAL A 195 2.16 4.61 -7.65
CA VAL A 195 2.87 5.71 -6.98
C VAL A 195 4.33 5.33 -6.77
N GLU A 196 5.24 6.25 -7.04
CA GLU A 196 6.64 6.06 -6.66
C GLU A 196 6.76 5.93 -5.15
N ALA A 197 7.51 4.93 -4.68
CA ALA A 197 7.63 4.59 -3.28
C ALA A 197 9.08 4.30 -2.87
N ASP A 198 9.36 4.36 -1.58
CA ASP A 198 10.63 3.90 -1.04
C ASP A 198 10.69 2.37 -1.03
N SER A 199 11.89 1.81 -1.23
CA SER A 199 12.09 0.35 -1.28
C SER A 199 12.21 -0.30 0.10
N GLY A 200 12.36 0.46 1.17
CA GLY A 200 12.43 0.00 2.56
C GLY A 200 13.41 -1.15 2.79
N ALA A 201 13.07 -2.05 3.70
CA ALA A 201 13.89 -3.21 4.08
C ALA A 201 14.12 -4.23 2.95
N ILE A 202 13.26 -4.26 1.92
CA ILE A 202 13.44 -5.11 0.73
C ILE A 202 14.63 -4.58 -0.07
N GLY A 203 14.74 -3.26 -0.22
CA GLY A 203 15.81 -2.58 -0.96
C GLY A 203 15.62 -2.61 -2.46
N GLY A 204 16.60 -2.09 -3.20
CA GLY A 204 16.55 -1.93 -4.65
C GLY A 204 16.61 -0.45 -5.06
N GLY A 205 16.75 -0.21 -6.36
CA GLY A 205 16.94 1.15 -6.89
C GLY A 205 15.64 1.89 -7.20
N HIS A 206 14.54 1.18 -7.41
CA HIS A 206 13.24 1.75 -7.82
C HIS A 206 12.10 0.86 -7.34
N SER A 207 11.02 1.49 -6.89
CA SER A 207 9.82 0.81 -6.43
C SER A 207 8.56 1.62 -6.74
N GLU A 208 7.47 0.94 -7.08
CA GLU A 208 6.13 1.51 -7.24
C GLU A 208 5.10 0.74 -6.42
N GLU A 209 4.27 1.47 -5.69
CA GLU A 209 3.10 0.94 -4.99
C GLU A 209 1.83 1.13 -5.82
N PHE A 210 1.00 0.11 -5.88
CA PHE A 210 -0.35 0.21 -6.42
C PHE A 210 -1.30 0.51 -5.27
N THR A 211 -1.57 1.81 -5.09
CA THR A 211 -2.32 2.36 -3.98
C THR A 211 -3.76 2.62 -4.38
N VAL A 212 -4.67 1.88 -3.74
CA VAL A 212 -6.13 2.01 -3.90
C VAL A 212 -6.59 3.24 -3.13
N LEU A 213 -7.24 4.18 -3.82
CA LEU A 213 -7.66 5.46 -3.22
C LEU A 213 -8.79 5.21 -2.20
N ALA A 214 -8.54 5.55 -0.93
CA ALA A 214 -9.50 5.38 0.15
C ALA A 214 -9.24 6.40 1.27
N PRO A 215 -10.25 7.12 1.77
CA PRO A 215 -10.08 8.11 2.84
C PRO A 215 -9.47 7.54 4.12
N GLU A 216 -9.79 6.28 4.43
CA GLU A 216 -9.30 5.56 5.61
C GLU A 216 -8.01 4.76 5.34
N GLY A 217 -7.36 5.01 4.19
CA GLY A 217 -6.09 4.38 3.84
C GLY A 217 -4.96 4.78 4.78
N GLU A 218 -4.00 3.90 4.98
CA GLU A 218 -2.83 4.15 5.84
C GLU A 218 -1.74 4.95 5.13
N SER A 219 -1.54 4.70 3.82
CA SER A 219 -0.52 5.38 3.01
C SER A 219 -0.98 6.79 2.64
N ARG A 220 -0.11 7.78 2.87
CA ARG A 220 -0.31 9.14 2.34
C ARG A 220 0.36 9.23 0.98
N ILE A 221 -0.37 9.77 0.03
CA ILE A 221 0.11 9.94 -1.35
C ILE A 221 -0.09 11.36 -1.84
N ALA A 222 0.84 11.84 -2.64
CA ALA A 222 0.76 13.11 -3.34
C ALA A 222 0.46 12.85 -4.81
N CYS A 223 -0.65 13.39 -5.31
CA CYS A 223 -1.08 13.22 -6.71
C CYS A 223 -1.18 14.58 -7.40
N CYS A 224 -0.69 14.69 -8.62
CA CYS A 224 -0.85 15.89 -9.44
C CYS A 224 -2.28 15.99 -10.01
N ASP A 225 -2.84 17.19 -10.02
CA ASP A 225 -4.14 17.50 -10.64
C ASP A 225 -4.09 17.63 -12.18
N ALA A 226 -2.91 17.83 -12.76
CA ALA A 226 -2.72 18.11 -14.18
C ALA A 226 -1.99 17.00 -14.97
N CYS A 227 -1.32 16.05 -14.30
CA CYS A 227 -0.64 14.94 -14.96
C CYS A 227 -0.74 13.64 -14.15
N SER A 228 -0.13 12.55 -14.66
CA SER A 228 -0.17 11.24 -14.01
C SER A 228 0.81 11.07 -12.84
N TYR A 229 1.57 12.10 -12.46
CA TYR A 229 2.52 12.00 -11.34
C TYR A 229 1.80 11.68 -10.04
N ALA A 230 2.27 10.63 -9.37
CA ALA A 230 1.86 10.26 -8.04
C ALA A 230 3.05 9.63 -7.30
N ALA A 231 3.22 9.94 -6.03
CA ALA A 231 4.25 9.37 -5.17
C ALA A 231 3.76 9.24 -3.73
N SER A 232 4.33 8.31 -2.95
CA SER A 232 4.15 8.32 -1.50
C SER A 232 4.69 9.61 -0.91
N ASP A 233 4.17 10.06 0.22
CA ASP A 233 4.65 11.28 0.88
C ASP A 233 6.13 11.15 1.29
N GLU A 234 6.60 9.94 1.55
CA GLU A 234 8.00 9.63 1.84
C GLU A 234 8.92 9.85 0.63
N LYS A 235 8.43 9.59 -0.60
CA LYS A 235 9.22 9.62 -1.83
C LYS A 235 8.96 10.84 -2.70
N ALA A 236 7.85 11.54 -2.52
CA ALA A 236 7.41 12.65 -3.38
C ALA A 236 8.55 13.67 -3.60
N ALA A 237 9.12 13.68 -4.78
CA ALA A 237 10.12 14.67 -5.16
C ALA A 237 9.48 16.07 -5.21
N LEU A 238 10.23 17.09 -4.83
CA LEU A 238 9.73 18.45 -4.75
C LEU A 238 10.61 19.39 -5.56
N ARG A 239 9.97 20.38 -6.17
CA ARG A 239 10.71 21.47 -6.78
C ARG A 239 11.11 22.47 -5.71
N PRO A 240 12.38 22.89 -5.70
CA PRO A 240 12.78 23.98 -4.81
C PRO A 240 12.05 25.27 -5.19
N ILE A 241 11.62 26.00 -4.17
CA ILE A 241 10.96 27.31 -4.35
C ILE A 241 12.06 28.36 -4.48
N ASP A 242 12.08 29.04 -5.61
CA ASP A 242 13.02 30.16 -5.81
C ASP A 242 12.54 31.40 -5.05
N ALA A 243 13.38 31.93 -4.19
CA ALA A 243 13.12 33.21 -3.55
C ALA A 243 13.31 34.38 -4.53
N ALA A 244 12.53 35.43 -4.38
CA ALA A 244 12.74 36.66 -5.12
C ALA A 244 14.17 37.19 -4.87
N ALA A 245 14.81 37.68 -5.93
CA ALA A 245 16.16 38.25 -5.82
C ALA A 245 16.10 39.51 -4.93
N GLU A 246 16.90 39.49 -3.87
CA GLU A 246 17.05 40.61 -2.92
C GLU A 246 18.53 40.97 -2.80
N GLU A 247 18.84 42.24 -2.57
CA GLU A 247 20.20 42.66 -2.22
C GLU A 247 20.59 42.06 -0.86
N ALA A 248 21.75 41.40 -0.80
CA ALA A 248 22.20 40.76 0.43
C ALA A 248 22.58 41.80 1.49
N LEU A 249 21.86 41.80 2.60
CA LEU A 249 22.13 42.64 3.76
C LEU A 249 23.24 42.03 4.64
N PRO A 250 23.92 42.86 5.46
CA PRO A 250 24.90 42.37 6.43
C PRO A 250 24.27 41.42 7.46
N LEU A 251 24.96 40.34 7.78
CA LEU A 251 24.57 39.44 8.85
C LEU A 251 24.59 40.16 10.19
N GLU A 252 23.51 40.03 10.97
CA GLU A 252 23.38 40.68 12.26
C GLU A 252 22.80 39.71 13.29
N LYS A 253 23.30 39.76 14.54
CA LYS A 253 22.80 38.97 15.65
C LYS A 253 21.90 39.85 16.53
N VAL A 254 20.68 39.40 16.78
CA VAL A 254 19.66 40.13 17.52
C VAL A 254 19.13 39.30 18.70
N ALA A 255 18.80 39.99 19.80
CA ALA A 255 18.13 39.33 20.92
C ALA A 255 16.64 39.14 20.62
N THR A 256 16.17 37.93 20.90
CA THR A 256 14.78 37.51 20.68
C THR A 256 14.27 36.75 21.90
N PRO A 257 14.13 37.39 23.03
CA PRO A 257 13.75 36.77 24.29
C PRO A 257 12.40 36.04 24.15
N ASP A 258 12.31 34.86 24.76
CA ASP A 258 11.11 34.00 24.79
C ASP A 258 10.57 33.55 23.42
N ALA A 259 11.32 33.74 22.32
CA ALA A 259 10.94 33.32 20.98
C ALA A 259 11.44 31.88 20.68
N HIS A 260 10.82 30.86 21.32
CA HIS A 260 11.25 29.46 21.25
C HIS A 260 10.67 28.67 20.07
N THR A 261 9.68 29.20 19.38
CA THR A 261 9.07 28.56 18.19
C THR A 261 9.17 29.48 16.98
N ILE A 262 9.12 28.89 15.79
CA ILE A 262 9.12 29.64 14.53
C ILE A 262 7.97 30.67 14.48
N ALA A 263 6.78 30.31 14.97
CA ALA A 263 5.63 31.22 15.02
C ALA A 263 5.88 32.43 15.96
N MET A 264 6.42 32.17 17.18
CA MET A 264 6.75 33.25 18.14
C MET A 264 7.88 34.14 17.60
N LEU A 265 8.87 33.55 16.91
CA LEU A 265 9.96 34.30 16.29
C LEU A 265 9.44 35.23 15.16
N ALA A 266 8.58 34.67 14.29
CA ALA A 266 7.96 35.41 13.20
C ALA A 266 7.10 36.57 13.72
N GLU A 267 6.32 36.35 14.79
CA GLU A 267 5.51 37.39 15.46
C GLU A 267 6.40 38.45 16.10
N TYR A 268 7.43 38.04 16.86
CA TYR A 268 8.36 38.97 17.54
C TYR A 268 9.07 39.91 16.57
N LEU A 269 9.58 39.36 15.46
CA LEU A 269 10.29 40.12 14.43
C LEU A 269 9.36 40.77 13.39
N ARG A 270 8.06 40.46 13.43
CA ARG A 270 7.03 40.91 12.47
C ARG A 270 7.37 40.56 11.02
N ILE A 271 7.79 39.32 10.80
CA ILE A 271 8.13 38.78 9.49
C ILE A 271 7.23 37.56 9.16
N PRO A 272 7.04 37.21 7.89
CA PRO A 272 6.38 35.97 7.51
C PRO A 272 7.20 34.77 7.96
N VAL A 273 6.52 33.64 8.29
CA VAL A 273 7.16 32.38 8.70
C VAL A 273 8.11 31.87 7.61
N GLU A 274 7.77 32.10 6.35
CA GLU A 274 8.56 31.73 5.17
C GLU A 274 9.93 32.45 5.11
N LYS A 275 10.14 33.50 5.90
CA LYS A 275 11.43 34.22 6.03
C LYS A 275 12.30 33.67 7.17
N THR A 276 11.95 32.51 7.72
CA THR A 276 12.73 31.85 8.78
C THR A 276 13.30 30.52 8.30
N ILE A 277 14.38 30.09 8.93
CA ILE A 277 14.96 28.74 8.79
C ILE A 277 14.87 28.05 10.14
N LYS A 278 14.29 26.85 10.17
CA LYS A 278 14.26 25.99 11.35
C LYS A 278 15.26 24.86 11.24
N ALA A 279 15.69 24.37 12.39
CA ALA A 279 16.59 23.26 12.54
C ALA A 279 15.91 22.09 13.25
N VAL A 280 16.18 20.87 12.79
CA VAL A 280 15.82 19.64 13.49
C VAL A 280 17.07 18.77 13.59
N ALA A 281 17.31 18.19 14.78
CA ALA A 281 18.50 17.40 15.05
C ALA A 281 18.14 15.92 15.21
N TYR A 282 18.82 15.06 14.48
CA TYR A 282 18.67 13.61 14.53
C TYR A 282 19.99 12.91 14.83
N GLN A 283 19.92 11.68 15.27
CA GLN A 283 21.04 10.75 15.35
C GLN A 283 20.72 9.51 14.51
N THR A 284 21.74 9.00 13.82
CA THR A 284 21.65 7.72 13.10
C THR A 284 21.79 6.55 14.06
N GLU A 285 21.59 5.32 13.58
CA GLU A 285 21.86 4.08 14.31
C GLU A 285 23.31 3.93 14.77
N GLU A 286 24.25 4.63 14.11
CA GLU A 286 25.68 4.69 14.46
C GLU A 286 26.02 5.88 15.40
N ASP A 287 25.01 6.51 15.99
CA ASP A 287 25.14 7.70 16.87
C ASP A 287 25.73 8.95 16.18
N ILE A 288 25.71 9.03 14.85
CA ILE A 288 26.14 10.21 14.11
C ILE A 288 25.06 11.29 14.21
N LEU A 289 25.46 12.49 14.68
CA LEU A 289 24.55 13.65 14.72
C LEU A 289 24.33 14.21 13.33
N VAL A 290 23.06 14.37 12.95
CA VAL A 290 22.60 14.99 11.70
C VAL A 290 21.76 16.22 12.02
N LEU A 291 22.18 17.39 11.54
CA LEU A 291 21.44 18.64 11.66
C LEU A 291 20.75 18.97 10.34
N ALA A 292 19.42 18.95 10.32
CA ALA A 292 18.60 19.28 9.16
C ALA A 292 18.08 20.70 9.25
N PHE A 293 18.27 21.50 8.19
CA PHE A 293 17.80 22.88 8.09
C PHE A 293 16.86 23.07 6.92
N LEU A 294 15.71 23.66 7.16
CA LEU A 294 14.69 23.90 6.14
C LEU A 294 13.91 25.18 6.43
N ARG A 295 13.12 25.66 5.46
CA ARG A 295 12.28 26.84 5.62
C ARG A 295 11.31 26.65 6.80
N GLY A 296 11.04 27.67 7.56
CA GLY A 296 10.34 27.59 8.84
C GLY A 296 8.94 26.96 8.82
N ASP A 297 8.24 27.07 7.71
CA ASP A 297 6.90 26.48 7.48
C ASP A 297 6.94 25.05 6.91
N HIS A 298 8.13 24.53 6.53
CA HIS A 298 8.29 23.18 5.99
C HIS A 298 8.56 22.15 7.10
N GLU A 299 8.16 20.89 6.88
CA GLU A 299 8.48 19.75 7.75
C GLU A 299 9.54 18.85 7.14
N VAL A 300 10.35 18.21 8.00
CA VAL A 300 11.36 17.24 7.55
C VAL A 300 10.68 15.96 7.11
N ASN A 301 11.13 15.42 5.99
CA ASN A 301 10.87 14.05 5.59
C ASN A 301 12.03 13.17 6.08
N GLU A 302 11.80 12.39 7.13
CA GLU A 302 12.83 11.57 7.77
C GLU A 302 13.40 10.50 6.83
N VAL A 303 12.58 9.95 5.91
CA VAL A 303 13.02 8.96 4.93
C VAL A 303 13.99 9.59 3.92
N LYS A 304 13.66 10.76 3.38
CA LYS A 304 14.58 11.49 2.49
C LYS A 304 15.87 11.89 3.19
N LEU A 305 15.77 12.34 4.44
CA LEU A 305 16.94 12.71 5.25
C LEU A 305 17.82 11.50 5.53
N ALA A 306 17.25 10.36 5.94
CA ALA A 306 17.98 9.11 6.17
C ALA A 306 18.71 8.66 4.89
N ASN A 307 18.02 8.64 3.75
CA ASN A 307 18.60 8.31 2.45
C ASN A 307 19.76 9.27 2.06
N ALA A 308 19.61 10.56 2.34
CA ALA A 308 20.63 11.57 2.03
C ALA A 308 21.94 11.39 2.82
N VAL A 309 21.85 10.82 4.03
CA VAL A 309 23.02 10.58 4.91
C VAL A 309 23.47 9.12 4.94
N GLY A 310 22.76 8.21 4.23
CA GLY A 310 23.07 6.79 4.17
C GLY A 310 22.72 6.02 5.45
N ALA A 311 21.81 6.55 6.29
CA ALA A 311 21.33 5.91 7.51
C ALA A 311 20.15 4.98 7.25
N GLN A 312 19.96 3.96 8.09
CA GLN A 312 18.79 3.08 8.04
C GLN A 312 17.66 3.61 8.93
N GLU A 313 18.00 4.24 10.05
CA GLU A 313 17.04 4.80 11.01
C GLU A 313 17.55 6.15 11.55
N LEU A 314 16.60 7.06 11.78
CA LEU A 314 16.85 8.34 12.45
C LEU A 314 16.05 8.41 13.75
N ARG A 315 16.68 8.92 14.81
CA ARG A 315 16.02 9.24 16.07
C ARG A 315 16.32 10.68 16.47
N MET A 316 15.43 11.31 17.20
CA MET A 316 15.67 12.67 17.70
C MET A 316 16.95 12.71 18.55
N ALA A 317 17.81 13.67 18.28
CA ALA A 317 19.02 13.89 19.06
C ALA A 317 18.70 14.50 20.43
N ASP A 318 19.49 14.14 21.43
CA ASP A 318 19.40 14.77 22.75
C ASP A 318 20.14 16.11 22.82
N ASP A 319 19.79 16.93 23.79
CA ASP A 319 20.36 18.27 24.02
C ASP A 319 21.89 18.23 24.26
N ALA A 320 22.39 17.20 24.89
CA ALA A 320 23.84 17.09 25.22
C ALA A 320 24.64 16.88 23.93
N THR A 321 24.15 16.05 23.02
CA THR A 321 24.75 15.79 21.70
C THR A 321 24.78 17.07 20.84
N ILE A 322 23.67 17.84 20.85
CA ILE A 322 23.59 19.13 20.12
C ILE A 322 24.61 20.12 20.68
N ARG A 323 24.71 20.25 22.02
CA ARG A 323 25.66 21.16 22.69
C ARG A 323 27.13 20.78 22.47
N ALA A 324 27.42 19.49 22.30
CA ALA A 324 28.78 19.00 22.05
C ALA A 324 29.41 19.50 20.75
N VAL A 325 28.57 19.88 19.77
CA VAL A 325 28.99 20.47 18.48
C VAL A 325 28.85 21.99 18.43
N GLY A 326 28.54 22.64 19.56
CA GLY A 326 28.37 24.09 19.66
C GLY A 326 26.98 24.59 19.33
N GLY A 327 25.99 23.70 19.16
CA GLY A 327 24.59 24.05 18.93
C GLY A 327 23.87 24.43 20.24
N CYS A 328 22.79 25.19 20.12
CA CYS A 328 21.86 25.48 21.21
C CYS A 328 20.49 24.95 20.84
N PRO A 329 19.94 23.93 21.55
CA PRO A 329 18.60 23.41 21.31
C PRO A 329 17.58 24.54 21.27
N GLY A 330 16.73 24.55 20.22
CA GLY A 330 15.75 25.61 19.96
C GLY A 330 16.29 26.84 19.23
N PHE A 331 17.61 27.05 19.17
CA PHE A 331 18.25 28.24 18.58
C PHE A 331 19.40 27.86 17.62
N MET A 332 19.29 26.75 16.93
CA MET A 332 20.36 26.20 16.08
C MET A 332 20.52 26.98 14.76
N SER A 333 21.77 27.07 14.30
CA SER A 333 22.18 27.59 13.00
C SER A 333 23.36 26.77 12.47
N PRO A 334 23.56 26.63 11.16
CA PRO A 334 24.80 26.08 10.60
C PRO A 334 26.03 26.94 10.92
N ILE A 335 25.81 28.24 11.16
CA ILE A 335 26.87 29.23 11.41
C ILE A 335 27.53 28.95 12.76
N GLY A 336 28.81 28.58 12.80
CA GLY A 336 29.57 28.37 14.01
C GLY A 336 29.44 26.96 14.62
N ILE A 337 28.79 26.02 13.96
CA ILE A 337 28.80 24.60 14.33
C ILE A 337 30.20 24.03 14.07
N LYS A 338 30.61 23.09 14.93
CA LYS A 338 31.89 22.39 14.84
C LYS A 338 32.08 21.75 13.45
N GLU A 339 33.25 21.96 12.86
CA GLU A 339 33.63 21.35 11.58
C GLU A 339 33.55 19.83 11.63
N GLY A 340 33.06 19.20 10.55
CA GLY A 340 32.87 17.75 10.45
C GLY A 340 31.51 17.26 10.99
N THR A 341 30.64 18.14 11.50
CA THR A 341 29.26 17.78 11.83
C THR A 341 28.44 17.60 10.53
N CYS A 342 27.66 16.54 10.44
CA CYS A 342 26.78 16.30 9.30
C CYS A 342 25.64 17.33 9.28
N ILE A 343 25.69 18.27 8.32
CA ILE A 343 24.69 19.31 8.14
C ILE A 343 24.02 19.12 6.77
N VAL A 344 22.71 18.99 6.77
CA VAL A 344 21.87 18.87 5.56
C VAL A 344 20.93 20.06 5.50
N VAL A 345 20.90 20.75 4.36
CA VAL A 345 20.05 21.91 4.13
C VAL A 345 19.13 21.63 2.97
N ASP A 346 17.83 21.88 3.14
CA ASP A 346 16.85 21.76 2.08
C ASP A 346 17.16 22.70 0.91
N GLU A 347 16.90 22.25 -0.31
CA GLU A 347 17.17 23.04 -1.52
C GLU A 347 16.45 24.39 -1.54
N THR A 348 15.22 24.47 -1.01
CA THR A 348 14.47 25.72 -0.90
C THR A 348 15.14 26.65 0.10
N ALA A 349 15.54 26.14 1.27
CA ALA A 349 16.21 26.93 2.30
C ALA A 349 17.53 27.51 1.78
N MET A 350 18.28 26.74 0.97
CA MET A 350 19.56 27.20 0.37
C MET A 350 19.40 28.32 -0.67
N ARG A 351 18.17 28.51 -1.21
CA ARG A 351 17.86 29.55 -2.19
C ARG A 351 17.29 30.83 -1.59
N MET A 352 17.07 30.86 -0.27
CA MET A 352 16.49 32.00 0.41
C MET A 352 17.49 33.17 0.57
N HIS A 353 16.95 34.38 0.77
CA HIS A 353 17.70 35.61 0.98
C HIS A 353 17.22 36.35 2.19
N ASN A 354 18.14 36.98 2.95
CA ASN A 354 17.89 37.85 4.09
C ASN A 354 16.88 37.24 5.09
N VAL A 355 17.11 36.01 5.47
CA VAL A 355 16.24 35.21 6.35
C VAL A 355 16.72 35.22 7.79
N VAL A 356 15.92 34.67 8.69
CA VAL A 356 16.24 34.51 10.11
C VAL A 356 16.57 33.06 10.42
N SER A 357 17.66 32.83 11.17
CA SER A 357 18.06 31.51 11.68
C SER A 357 18.48 31.63 13.14
N GLY A 358 18.52 30.54 13.89
CA GLY A 358 19.09 30.53 15.23
C GLY A 358 20.51 31.10 15.25
N ALA A 359 21.04 31.42 16.41
CA ALA A 359 22.40 31.94 16.59
C ALA A 359 23.28 31.06 17.50
N ASN A 360 22.88 29.79 17.73
CA ASN A 360 23.51 28.85 18.65
C ASN A 360 23.70 29.39 20.07
N GLU A 361 22.86 30.34 20.45
CA GLU A 361 22.83 30.94 21.77
C GLU A 361 21.36 31.16 22.18
N GLN A 362 21.03 30.87 23.40
CA GLN A 362 19.69 31.01 23.94
C GLN A 362 19.19 32.47 23.82
N ASP A 363 17.96 32.61 23.32
CA ASP A 363 17.29 33.91 23.12
C ASP A 363 17.96 34.82 22.09
N PHE A 364 18.76 34.28 21.17
CA PHE A 364 19.37 35.00 20.06
C PHE A 364 19.12 34.34 18.72
N HIS A 365 18.92 35.20 17.70
CA HIS A 365 18.85 34.77 16.29
C HIS A 365 19.73 35.66 15.42
N TYR A 366 20.18 35.10 14.27
CA TYR A 366 20.77 35.86 13.17
C TYR A 366 19.65 36.31 12.25
N ILE A 367 19.66 37.59 11.87
CA ILE A 367 18.86 38.20 10.79
C ILE A 367 19.76 38.45 9.57
N ASN A 368 19.14 38.63 8.39
CA ASN A 368 19.82 38.84 7.13
C ASN A 368 20.76 37.70 6.75
N VAL A 369 20.42 36.48 7.17
CA VAL A 369 21.14 35.28 6.76
C VAL A 369 20.92 35.04 5.29
N ASN A 370 22.00 34.86 4.56
CA ASN A 370 22.02 34.42 3.16
C ASN A 370 22.70 33.05 3.12
N PRO A 371 21.94 31.92 3.05
CA PRO A 371 22.49 30.57 3.22
C PRO A 371 23.70 30.28 2.33
N LYS A 372 23.66 30.67 1.06
CA LYS A 372 24.80 30.49 0.14
C LYS A 372 26.09 31.20 0.58
N ARG A 373 25.96 32.31 1.32
CA ARG A 373 27.10 33.07 1.84
C ARG A 373 27.54 32.57 3.21
N ASP A 374 26.58 32.22 4.07
CA ASP A 374 26.79 32.13 5.52
C ASP A 374 26.91 30.70 6.05
N PHE A 375 26.39 29.67 5.37
CA PHE A 375 26.31 28.31 5.91
C PHE A 375 27.56 27.45 5.70
N GLY A 376 28.53 27.90 4.90
CA GLY A 376 29.75 27.15 4.66
C GLY A 376 29.54 25.87 3.86
N SER A 377 30.29 24.83 4.19
CA SER A 377 30.18 23.53 3.49
C SER A 377 29.09 22.68 4.13
N VAL A 378 28.00 22.48 3.40
CA VAL A 378 26.82 21.72 3.81
C VAL A 378 26.34 20.82 2.66
N THR A 379 25.66 19.73 2.99
CA THR A 379 24.96 18.91 1.98
C THR A 379 23.64 19.57 1.63
N VAL A 380 23.37 19.78 0.34
CA VAL A 380 22.13 20.41 -0.15
C VAL A 380 21.32 19.39 -0.93
N THR A 381 20.12 19.09 -0.48
CA THR A 381 19.22 18.14 -1.15
C THR A 381 17.78 18.36 -0.69
N ASP A 382 16.80 17.83 -1.44
CA ASP A 382 15.38 17.82 -1.04
C ASP A 382 15.18 16.90 0.18
N ILE A 383 14.88 17.51 1.33
CA ILE A 383 14.58 16.81 2.59
C ILE A 383 13.24 17.23 3.20
N ARG A 384 12.43 17.98 2.48
CA ARG A 384 11.13 18.42 3.01
C ARG A 384 10.01 17.44 2.70
N LEU A 385 9.05 17.38 3.60
CA LEU A 385 7.80 16.65 3.40
C LEU A 385 6.92 17.42 2.40
N VAL A 386 6.23 16.68 1.53
CA VAL A 386 5.27 17.24 0.58
C VAL A 386 4.07 17.85 1.31
N ALA A 387 3.61 18.99 0.83
CA ALA A 387 2.44 19.70 1.36
C ALA A 387 1.36 19.86 0.28
N GLU A 388 0.12 20.06 0.74
CA GLU A 388 -1.01 20.38 -0.14
C GLU A 388 -0.73 21.66 -0.95
N GLY A 389 -0.93 21.59 -2.27
CA GLY A 389 -0.71 22.71 -3.17
C GLY A 389 0.74 22.89 -3.66
N ASP A 390 1.66 22.00 -3.30
CA ASP A 390 3.03 22.02 -3.86
C ASP A 390 3.00 21.88 -5.38
N LEU A 391 3.95 22.54 -6.06
CA LEU A 391 4.05 22.46 -7.51
C LEU A 391 4.55 21.08 -7.94
N CYS A 392 3.87 20.48 -8.90
CA CYS A 392 4.23 19.16 -9.40
C CYS A 392 5.66 19.12 -9.96
N PRO A 393 6.52 18.19 -9.50
CA PRO A 393 7.90 18.08 -9.98
C PRO A 393 7.99 17.63 -11.45
N ALA A 394 7.03 16.84 -11.92
CA ALA A 394 7.03 16.26 -13.26
C ALA A 394 6.57 17.26 -14.32
N CYS A 395 5.38 17.83 -14.21
CA CYS A 395 4.85 18.73 -15.23
C CYS A 395 5.17 20.22 -14.98
N GLY A 396 5.41 20.62 -13.72
CA GLY A 396 5.72 22.00 -13.35
C GLY A 396 4.56 22.99 -13.56
N ALA A 397 3.35 22.51 -13.78
CA ALA A 397 2.16 23.31 -14.04
C ALA A 397 1.00 22.98 -13.09
N GLY A 398 0.83 21.71 -12.73
CA GLY A 398 -0.18 21.25 -11.79
C GLY A 398 0.30 21.32 -10.35
N HIS A 399 -0.64 21.18 -9.43
CA HIS A 399 -0.40 21.16 -7.99
C HIS A 399 -0.59 19.76 -7.40
N LEU A 400 0.12 19.48 -6.32
CA LEU A 400 0.02 18.20 -5.61
C LEU A 400 -1.11 18.26 -4.58
N HIS A 401 -1.99 17.27 -4.63
CA HIS A 401 -3.03 17.03 -3.64
C HIS A 401 -2.67 15.84 -2.79
N ILE A 402 -2.80 16.00 -1.48
CA ILE A 402 -2.49 14.96 -0.51
C ILE A 402 -3.74 14.11 -0.28
N GLY A 403 -3.66 12.85 -0.69
CA GLY A 403 -4.69 11.85 -0.46
C GLY A 403 -4.25 10.74 0.48
N ARG A 404 -5.17 9.82 0.72
CA ARG A 404 -4.88 8.57 1.42
C ARG A 404 -5.24 7.37 0.55
N GLY A 405 -4.56 6.27 0.78
CA GLY A 405 -4.83 5.05 0.07
C GLY A 405 -4.35 3.80 0.80
N ILE A 406 -4.73 2.68 0.23
CA ILE A 406 -4.40 1.34 0.71
C ILE A 406 -3.42 0.74 -0.30
N GLU A 407 -2.19 0.47 0.12
CA GLU A 407 -1.20 -0.25 -0.68
C GLU A 407 -1.68 -1.70 -0.90
N ALA A 408 -2.20 -1.99 -2.09
CA ALA A 408 -2.69 -3.33 -2.45
C ALA A 408 -1.60 -4.23 -3.04
N GLY A 409 -0.58 -3.64 -3.65
CA GLY A 409 0.58 -4.33 -4.18
C GLY A 409 1.76 -3.40 -4.40
N GLN A 410 2.95 -3.96 -4.48
CA GLN A 410 4.18 -3.22 -4.73
C GLN A 410 5.11 -4.00 -5.64
N ILE A 411 5.86 -3.30 -6.48
CA ILE A 411 6.83 -3.84 -7.41
C ILE A 411 8.20 -3.21 -7.18
N PHE A 412 9.25 -4.04 -7.20
CA PHE A 412 10.62 -3.64 -6.84
C PHE A 412 11.62 -4.05 -7.90
N ALA A 413 12.53 -3.14 -8.28
CA ALA A 413 13.74 -3.43 -9.03
C ALA A 413 14.88 -3.66 -8.04
N LEU A 414 15.17 -4.94 -7.70
CA LEU A 414 16.13 -5.31 -6.65
C LEU A 414 17.59 -5.20 -7.10
N GLY A 415 17.84 -5.30 -8.41
CA GLY A 415 19.20 -5.37 -8.94
C GLY A 415 19.90 -6.67 -8.54
N THR A 416 21.16 -6.55 -8.08
CA THR A 416 22.00 -7.68 -7.68
C THR A 416 22.08 -7.93 -6.18
N LYS A 417 21.30 -7.21 -5.38
CA LYS A 417 21.37 -7.25 -3.89
C LYS A 417 21.40 -8.67 -3.33
N TYR A 418 20.46 -9.52 -3.75
CA TYR A 418 20.35 -10.89 -3.25
C TYR A 418 21.24 -11.85 -4.03
N SER A 419 21.33 -11.70 -5.34
CA SER A 419 22.13 -12.60 -6.20
C SER A 419 23.62 -12.50 -5.89
N GLU A 420 24.15 -11.31 -5.60
CA GLU A 420 25.55 -11.15 -5.17
C GLU A 420 25.77 -11.74 -3.78
N ALA A 421 24.92 -11.40 -2.79
CA ALA A 421 25.07 -11.88 -1.42
C ALA A 421 25.00 -13.42 -1.32
N MET A 422 24.13 -14.04 -2.12
CA MET A 422 23.90 -15.50 -2.10
C MET A 422 24.63 -16.25 -3.21
N GLY A 423 25.45 -15.60 -4.02
CA GLY A 423 26.23 -16.23 -5.09
C GLY A 423 25.39 -16.78 -6.26
N ALA A 424 24.22 -16.20 -6.52
CA ALA A 424 23.34 -16.61 -7.62
C ALA A 424 23.83 -15.99 -8.95
N THR A 425 24.56 -16.79 -9.74
CA THR A 425 25.26 -16.35 -10.94
C THR A 425 24.97 -17.27 -12.14
N PHE A 426 25.20 -16.74 -13.35
CA PHE A 426 25.08 -17.47 -14.61
C PHE A 426 26.28 -17.15 -15.53
N LEU A 427 26.48 -17.96 -16.59
CA LEU A 427 27.45 -17.68 -17.64
C LEU A 427 26.79 -16.88 -18.76
N ASP A 428 27.37 -15.72 -19.07
CA ASP A 428 26.96 -14.87 -20.19
C ASP A 428 27.39 -15.45 -21.57
N GLU A 429 27.10 -14.75 -22.65
CA GLU A 429 27.41 -15.15 -24.02
C GLU A 429 28.92 -15.33 -24.27
N ALA A 430 29.76 -14.63 -23.52
CA ALA A 430 31.22 -14.73 -23.57
C ALA A 430 31.78 -15.80 -22.60
N GLY A 431 30.94 -16.52 -21.89
CA GLY A 431 31.33 -17.53 -20.88
C GLY A 431 31.82 -16.91 -19.56
N LYS A 432 31.56 -15.63 -19.32
CA LYS A 432 31.92 -14.93 -18.09
C LYS A 432 30.79 -15.05 -17.07
N THR A 433 31.17 -15.28 -15.82
CA THR A 433 30.23 -15.31 -14.68
C THR A 433 29.67 -13.91 -14.39
N GLN A 434 28.34 -13.81 -14.33
CA GLN A 434 27.61 -12.57 -14.01
C GLN A 434 26.58 -12.86 -12.90
N PRO A 435 26.32 -11.91 -11.99
CA PRO A 435 25.21 -12.00 -11.06
C PRO A 435 23.88 -11.81 -11.78
N LEU A 436 22.82 -12.48 -11.31
CA LEU A 436 21.46 -12.32 -11.81
C LEU A 436 20.89 -10.95 -11.39
N GLN A 437 20.24 -10.27 -12.32
CA GLN A 437 19.43 -9.09 -12.00
C GLN A 437 18.04 -9.55 -11.55
N MET A 438 17.56 -9.05 -10.42
CA MET A 438 16.34 -9.52 -9.79
C MET A 438 15.29 -8.43 -9.66
N GLY A 439 14.02 -8.83 -9.75
CA GLY A 439 12.86 -8.04 -9.36
C GLY A 439 11.97 -8.84 -8.42
N CYS A 440 11.21 -8.14 -7.57
CA CYS A 440 10.22 -8.72 -6.65
C CYS A 440 8.89 -7.97 -6.77
N TYR A 441 7.78 -8.71 -6.79
CA TYR A 441 6.47 -8.16 -7.14
C TYR A 441 5.38 -8.79 -6.27
N GLY A 442 4.86 -8.06 -5.26
CA GLY A 442 3.92 -8.56 -4.26
C GLY A 442 2.51 -7.99 -4.38
N ILE A 443 1.48 -8.81 -4.21
CA ILE A 443 0.07 -8.41 -4.06
C ILE A 443 -0.50 -9.06 -2.80
N GLY A 444 -1.05 -8.25 -1.89
CA GLY A 444 -1.82 -8.73 -0.75
C GLY A 444 -3.23 -9.12 -1.17
N VAL A 445 -3.53 -10.43 -1.30
CA VAL A 445 -4.82 -10.92 -1.82
C VAL A 445 -5.97 -10.54 -0.89
N GLY A 446 -5.82 -10.78 0.42
CA GLY A 446 -6.81 -10.38 1.43
C GLY A 446 -6.98 -8.87 1.52
N ARG A 447 -5.87 -8.12 1.38
CA ARG A 447 -5.88 -6.65 1.36
C ARG A 447 -6.60 -6.11 0.12
N THR A 448 -6.45 -6.74 -1.05
CA THR A 448 -7.20 -6.41 -2.27
C THR A 448 -8.71 -6.56 -2.07
N MET A 449 -9.15 -7.65 -1.42
CA MET A 449 -10.56 -7.83 -1.05
C MET A 449 -11.05 -6.74 -0.09
N ALA A 450 -10.29 -6.43 0.95
CA ALA A 450 -10.64 -5.38 1.92
C ALA A 450 -10.71 -4.00 1.26
N ALA A 451 -9.76 -3.67 0.37
CA ALA A 451 -9.74 -2.42 -0.38
C ALA A 451 -10.95 -2.28 -1.33
N ALA A 452 -11.36 -3.39 -1.96
CA ALA A 452 -12.56 -3.40 -2.79
C ALA A 452 -13.83 -3.09 -1.98
N ILE A 453 -13.94 -3.62 -0.76
CA ILE A 453 -15.06 -3.32 0.15
C ILE A 453 -14.98 -1.87 0.62
N GLU A 454 -13.78 -1.38 0.97
CA GLU A 454 -13.59 -0.01 1.45
C GLU A 454 -13.99 1.04 0.41
N GLN A 455 -13.73 0.79 -0.88
CA GLN A 455 -14.16 1.68 -1.97
C GLN A 455 -15.63 1.52 -2.36
N ASN A 456 -16.20 0.33 -2.16
CA ASN A 456 -17.50 -0.02 -2.73
C ASN A 456 -18.45 -0.53 -1.65
N HIS A 457 -19.04 0.38 -0.90
CA HIS A 457 -20.05 0.11 0.11
C HIS A 457 -21.01 1.29 0.27
N ASP A 458 -22.13 1.05 0.95
CA ASP A 458 -23.06 2.06 1.44
C ASP A 458 -23.53 1.71 2.86
N GLU A 459 -24.50 2.45 3.38
CA GLU A 459 -25.10 2.22 4.70
C GLU A 459 -25.78 0.86 4.87
N HIS A 460 -26.14 0.21 3.76
CA HIS A 460 -26.80 -1.10 3.75
C HIS A 460 -25.82 -2.27 3.73
N GLY A 461 -24.62 -2.07 3.15
CA GLY A 461 -23.64 -3.15 3.05
C GLY A 461 -22.63 -2.98 1.91
N ILE A 462 -22.05 -4.10 1.50
CA ILE A 462 -21.04 -4.17 0.44
C ILE A 462 -21.70 -3.98 -0.93
N ILE A 463 -20.94 -3.39 -1.87
CA ILE A 463 -21.29 -3.28 -3.29
C ILE A 463 -20.17 -3.92 -4.10
N TRP A 464 -20.19 -5.24 -4.24
CA TRP A 464 -19.09 -5.93 -4.91
C TRP A 464 -18.95 -5.54 -6.37
N PRO A 465 -17.72 -5.29 -6.86
CA PRO A 465 -17.40 -5.44 -8.28
C PRO A 465 -17.76 -6.86 -8.73
N ARG A 466 -18.43 -6.99 -9.85
CA ARG A 466 -18.96 -8.27 -10.33
C ARG A 466 -17.90 -9.38 -10.38
N ALA A 467 -16.70 -9.06 -10.90
CA ALA A 467 -15.64 -10.03 -11.14
C ALA A 467 -15.18 -10.77 -9.88
N ILE A 468 -15.27 -10.12 -8.71
CA ILE A 468 -14.82 -10.67 -7.42
C ILE A 468 -15.96 -10.95 -6.44
N ALA A 469 -17.21 -10.68 -6.82
CA ALA A 469 -18.39 -10.97 -5.99
C ALA A 469 -18.46 -12.46 -5.62
N PRO A 470 -18.80 -12.81 -4.35
CA PRO A 470 -18.88 -14.22 -3.94
C PRO A 470 -19.88 -15.03 -4.75
N TYR A 471 -20.98 -14.41 -5.18
CA TYR A 471 -21.94 -14.86 -6.19
C TYR A 471 -22.39 -13.65 -7.00
N GLU A 472 -22.60 -13.81 -8.31
CA GLU A 472 -23.08 -12.74 -9.19
C GLU A 472 -24.56 -12.45 -8.96
N VAL A 473 -25.33 -13.50 -8.71
CA VAL A 473 -26.79 -13.44 -8.54
C VAL A 473 -27.24 -14.21 -7.29
N VAL A 474 -28.19 -13.64 -6.57
CA VAL A 474 -28.95 -14.38 -5.56
C VAL A 474 -30.43 -14.46 -5.97
N VAL A 475 -30.98 -15.67 -6.01
CA VAL A 475 -32.42 -15.91 -6.19
C VAL A 475 -33.06 -16.11 -4.82
N VAL A 476 -34.03 -15.30 -4.46
CA VAL A 476 -34.67 -15.30 -3.14
C VAL A 476 -36.10 -15.84 -3.26
N ALA A 477 -36.37 -17.01 -2.70
CA ALA A 477 -37.76 -17.42 -2.44
C ALA A 477 -38.28 -16.57 -1.27
N VAL A 478 -39.12 -15.57 -1.54
CA VAL A 478 -39.58 -14.58 -0.55
C VAL A 478 -40.25 -15.25 0.63
N ASN A 479 -41.05 -16.29 0.38
CA ASN A 479 -41.62 -17.18 1.38
C ASN A 479 -41.31 -18.64 1.03
N ALA A 480 -40.22 -19.18 1.56
CA ALA A 480 -39.80 -20.55 1.32
C ALA A 480 -40.72 -21.63 1.95
N LYS A 481 -41.76 -21.23 2.69
CA LYS A 481 -42.83 -22.13 3.18
C LYS A 481 -43.95 -22.28 2.14
N ALA A 482 -44.09 -21.35 1.19
CA ALA A 482 -45.00 -21.44 0.08
C ALA A 482 -44.31 -22.26 -1.03
N GLU A 483 -44.79 -23.48 -1.25
CA GLU A 483 -44.20 -24.45 -2.15
C GLU A 483 -44.07 -23.90 -3.58
N GLU A 484 -45.08 -23.20 -4.08
CA GLU A 484 -45.09 -22.58 -5.40
C GLU A 484 -43.93 -21.56 -5.58
N GLN A 485 -43.68 -20.71 -4.56
CA GLN A 485 -42.57 -19.74 -4.64
C GLN A 485 -41.22 -20.44 -4.59
N LEU A 486 -41.09 -21.49 -3.77
CA LEU A 486 -39.84 -22.22 -3.68
C LEU A 486 -39.52 -22.97 -4.97
N VAL A 487 -40.50 -23.70 -5.53
CA VAL A 487 -40.34 -24.44 -6.81
C VAL A 487 -39.96 -23.47 -7.94
N TYR A 488 -40.67 -22.36 -8.04
CA TYR A 488 -40.37 -21.36 -9.06
C TYR A 488 -38.96 -20.75 -8.89
N ALA A 489 -38.55 -20.46 -7.66
CA ALA A 489 -37.20 -19.97 -7.37
C ALA A 489 -36.13 -21.02 -7.71
N GLU A 490 -36.40 -22.31 -7.50
CA GLU A 490 -35.54 -23.41 -7.89
C GLU A 490 -35.38 -23.52 -9.42
N GLU A 491 -36.47 -23.37 -10.18
CA GLU A 491 -36.42 -23.34 -11.65
C GLU A 491 -35.54 -22.19 -12.16
N ILE A 492 -35.75 -20.97 -11.66
CA ILE A 492 -34.93 -19.80 -12.02
C ILE A 492 -33.45 -20.03 -11.66
N TYR A 493 -33.18 -20.58 -10.48
CA TYR A 493 -31.82 -20.90 -10.04
C TYR A 493 -31.14 -21.91 -10.98
N GLU A 494 -31.82 -23.01 -11.35
CA GLU A 494 -31.26 -24.02 -12.24
C GLU A 494 -31.03 -23.50 -13.66
N GLU A 495 -31.92 -22.66 -14.17
CA GLU A 495 -31.76 -22.03 -15.49
C GLU A 495 -30.55 -21.07 -15.52
N LEU A 496 -30.39 -20.23 -14.52
CA LEU A 496 -29.24 -19.35 -14.39
C LEU A 496 -27.94 -20.14 -14.28
N ARG A 497 -27.94 -21.21 -13.47
CA ARG A 497 -26.79 -22.10 -13.31
C ARG A 497 -26.43 -22.79 -14.62
N ALA A 498 -27.42 -23.31 -15.34
CA ALA A 498 -27.22 -23.95 -16.65
C ALA A 498 -26.70 -22.95 -17.71
N ALA A 499 -27.05 -21.67 -17.57
CA ALA A 499 -26.56 -20.58 -18.40
C ALA A 499 -25.16 -20.06 -18.02
N GLY A 500 -24.49 -20.67 -17.04
CA GLY A 500 -23.13 -20.34 -16.58
C GLY A 500 -23.05 -19.15 -15.61
N VAL A 501 -24.18 -18.72 -15.02
CA VAL A 501 -24.20 -17.65 -14.01
C VAL A 501 -23.83 -18.22 -12.65
N ASP A 502 -22.97 -17.52 -11.92
CA ASP A 502 -22.57 -17.89 -10.54
C ASP A 502 -23.68 -17.45 -9.55
N VAL A 503 -24.60 -18.36 -9.25
CA VAL A 503 -25.86 -18.07 -8.58
C VAL A 503 -26.01 -18.80 -7.24
N LEU A 504 -26.59 -18.11 -6.26
CA LEU A 504 -27.04 -18.62 -4.97
C LEU A 504 -28.56 -18.66 -4.91
N LEU A 505 -29.15 -19.73 -4.36
CA LEU A 505 -30.58 -19.80 -4.03
C LEU A 505 -30.79 -19.56 -2.53
N ASP A 506 -31.50 -18.50 -2.13
CA ASP A 506 -31.93 -18.28 -0.75
C ASP A 506 -33.27 -18.95 -0.47
N ASP A 507 -33.16 -20.20 -0.08
CA ASP A 507 -34.24 -21.10 0.29
C ASP A 507 -34.48 -21.17 1.83
N ARG A 508 -33.87 -20.27 2.60
CA ARG A 508 -34.01 -20.21 4.07
C ARG A 508 -35.47 -19.91 4.45
N ARG A 509 -35.92 -20.49 5.57
CA ARG A 509 -37.29 -20.24 6.13
C ARG A 509 -37.34 -18.97 6.98
N GLU A 510 -36.59 -17.94 6.59
CA GLU A 510 -36.54 -16.62 7.23
C GLU A 510 -37.61 -15.66 6.66
N ARG A 511 -37.85 -14.55 7.37
CA ARG A 511 -38.74 -13.47 6.90
C ARG A 511 -38.08 -12.75 5.70
N ALA A 512 -38.91 -12.29 4.75
CA ALA A 512 -38.45 -11.59 3.57
C ALA A 512 -37.48 -10.42 3.88
N GLY A 513 -37.81 -9.60 4.89
CA GLY A 513 -36.95 -8.48 5.30
C GLY A 513 -35.56 -8.92 5.78
N VAL A 514 -35.43 -10.06 6.46
CA VAL A 514 -34.14 -10.62 6.89
C VAL A 514 -33.32 -11.02 5.67
N LYS A 515 -33.95 -11.76 4.74
CA LYS A 515 -33.27 -12.19 3.49
C LYS A 515 -32.80 -11.01 2.65
N PHE A 516 -33.64 -9.97 2.48
CA PHE A 516 -33.27 -8.79 1.70
C PHE A 516 -32.16 -7.98 2.36
N ASN A 517 -32.21 -7.80 3.68
CA ASN A 517 -31.15 -7.15 4.43
C ASN A 517 -29.83 -7.92 4.35
N ASP A 518 -29.87 -9.25 4.46
CA ASP A 518 -28.67 -10.08 4.27
C ASP A 518 -28.12 -9.97 2.85
N CYS A 519 -28.99 -9.95 1.83
CA CYS A 519 -28.55 -9.78 0.42
C CYS A 519 -27.85 -8.43 0.20
N ASP A 520 -28.41 -7.34 0.74
CA ASP A 520 -27.86 -6.01 0.63
C ASP A 520 -26.57 -5.87 1.47
N LEU A 521 -26.51 -6.47 2.67
CA LEU A 521 -25.33 -6.50 3.54
C LEU A 521 -24.16 -7.26 2.91
N ILE A 522 -24.42 -8.47 2.38
CA ILE A 522 -23.40 -9.28 1.70
C ILE A 522 -23.03 -8.64 0.37
N GLY A 523 -23.97 -7.98 -0.31
CA GLY A 523 -23.71 -7.19 -1.49
C GLY A 523 -23.71 -7.96 -2.81
N TYR A 524 -24.57 -8.94 -2.99
CA TYR A 524 -24.69 -9.63 -4.28
C TYR A 524 -25.07 -8.65 -5.40
N PRO A 525 -24.33 -8.61 -6.53
CA PRO A 525 -24.55 -7.63 -7.61
C PRO A 525 -25.99 -7.57 -8.12
N VAL A 526 -26.62 -8.74 -8.24
CA VAL A 526 -28.00 -8.86 -8.70
C VAL A 526 -28.83 -9.72 -7.75
N ARG A 527 -30.01 -9.23 -7.34
CA ARG A 527 -30.99 -9.99 -6.57
C ARG A 527 -32.26 -10.21 -7.38
N ILE A 528 -32.69 -11.46 -7.48
CA ILE A 528 -33.98 -11.86 -8.06
C ILE A 528 -34.93 -12.26 -6.93
N ALA A 529 -36.10 -11.65 -6.85
CA ALA A 529 -37.09 -11.94 -5.82
C ALA A 529 -38.29 -12.68 -6.39
N ILE A 530 -38.56 -13.88 -5.87
CA ILE A 530 -39.72 -14.71 -6.24
C ILE A 530 -40.74 -14.62 -5.13
N GLY A 531 -41.75 -13.81 -5.31
CA GLY A 531 -42.83 -13.54 -4.37
C GLY A 531 -44.21 -13.83 -4.91
N PRO A 532 -45.31 -13.52 -4.16
CA PRO A 532 -46.68 -13.74 -4.62
C PRO A 532 -46.98 -13.06 -5.96
N LYS A 533 -46.51 -11.84 -6.14
CA LYS A 533 -46.71 -11.10 -7.41
C LYS A 533 -46.08 -11.80 -8.62
N THR A 534 -44.93 -12.46 -8.42
CA THR A 534 -44.26 -13.23 -9.49
C THR A 534 -45.15 -14.40 -9.94
N ILE A 535 -45.75 -15.09 -8.95
CA ILE A 535 -46.64 -16.22 -9.22
C ILE A 535 -47.93 -15.76 -9.93
N GLU A 536 -48.52 -14.66 -9.46
CA GLU A 536 -49.78 -14.11 -10.01
C GLU A 536 -49.60 -13.51 -11.41
N ASN A 537 -48.55 -12.74 -11.65
CA ASN A 537 -48.40 -11.91 -12.84
C ASN A 537 -47.37 -12.46 -13.85
N GLY A 538 -46.62 -13.52 -13.48
CA GLY A 538 -45.56 -14.07 -14.32
C GLY A 538 -44.36 -13.13 -14.50
N THR A 539 -44.22 -12.10 -13.64
CA THR A 539 -43.14 -11.11 -13.73
C THR A 539 -42.09 -11.37 -12.67
N ILE A 540 -40.81 -11.33 -13.07
CA ILE A 540 -39.65 -11.57 -12.23
C ILE A 540 -39.04 -10.23 -11.88
N GLU A 541 -39.02 -9.88 -10.56
CA GLU A 541 -38.39 -8.68 -10.06
C GLU A 541 -36.88 -8.91 -9.88
N VAL A 542 -36.08 -8.02 -10.47
CA VAL A 542 -34.62 -8.02 -10.42
C VAL A 542 -34.14 -6.68 -9.87
N LYS A 543 -33.33 -6.72 -8.80
CA LYS A 543 -32.67 -5.53 -8.22
C LYS A 543 -31.19 -5.53 -8.52
N ILE A 544 -30.68 -4.41 -9.02
CA ILE A 544 -29.24 -4.15 -9.12
C ILE A 544 -28.78 -3.54 -7.81
N ARG A 545 -27.76 -4.16 -7.16
CA ARG A 545 -27.27 -3.70 -5.85
C ARG A 545 -26.66 -2.30 -5.89
N LYS A 546 -25.85 -2.02 -6.91
CA LYS A 546 -25.09 -0.76 -7.05
C LYS A 546 -25.98 0.46 -7.22
N SER A 547 -26.99 0.37 -8.10
CA SER A 547 -27.91 1.49 -8.41
C SER A 547 -29.17 1.49 -7.56
N GLY A 548 -29.51 0.37 -6.94
CA GLY A 548 -30.80 0.16 -6.28
C GLY A 548 -31.98 -0.01 -7.27
N GLU A 549 -31.72 0.00 -8.55
CA GLU A 549 -32.72 -0.08 -9.61
C GLU A 549 -33.49 -1.40 -9.55
N LEU A 550 -34.81 -1.32 -9.70
CA LEU A 550 -35.72 -2.46 -9.79
C LEU A 550 -36.24 -2.57 -11.21
N VAL A 551 -36.00 -3.71 -11.83
CA VAL A 551 -36.49 -4.02 -13.19
C VAL A 551 -37.37 -5.27 -13.13
N ASN A 552 -38.47 -5.27 -13.86
CA ASN A 552 -39.38 -6.41 -13.97
C ASN A 552 -39.26 -7.03 -15.35
N PHE A 553 -38.98 -8.33 -15.41
CA PHE A 553 -38.92 -9.09 -16.66
C PHE A 553 -40.06 -10.08 -16.77
N ALA A 554 -40.53 -10.30 -18.00
CA ALA A 554 -41.38 -11.46 -18.27
C ALA A 554 -40.55 -12.75 -18.19
N ARG A 555 -41.22 -13.88 -17.91
CA ARG A 555 -40.57 -15.18 -17.71
C ARG A 555 -39.69 -15.63 -18.87
N ASP A 556 -40.09 -15.32 -20.10
CA ASP A 556 -39.40 -15.68 -21.34
C ASP A 556 -38.20 -14.78 -21.67
N THR A 557 -38.10 -13.59 -21.06
CA THR A 557 -37.06 -12.59 -21.35
C THR A 557 -36.05 -12.38 -20.19
N TYR A 558 -36.38 -12.83 -18.99
CA TYR A 558 -35.59 -12.51 -17.79
C TYR A 558 -34.13 -13.00 -17.88
N LEU A 559 -33.88 -14.20 -18.40
CA LEU A 559 -32.55 -14.79 -18.47
C LEU A 559 -31.62 -13.94 -19.35
N LYS A 560 -32.11 -13.46 -20.49
CA LYS A 560 -31.38 -12.54 -21.36
C LYS A 560 -31.16 -11.21 -20.63
N GLY A 561 -32.22 -10.65 -20.03
CA GLY A 561 -32.15 -9.39 -19.30
C GLY A 561 -31.14 -9.41 -18.15
N VAL A 562 -31.12 -10.47 -17.33
CA VAL A 562 -30.13 -10.65 -16.27
C VAL A 562 -28.69 -10.76 -16.81
N LYS A 563 -28.48 -11.49 -17.91
CA LYS A 563 -27.15 -11.59 -18.55
C LYS A 563 -26.68 -10.26 -19.09
N ASP A 564 -27.58 -9.49 -19.74
CA ASP A 564 -27.26 -8.15 -20.25
C ASP A 564 -26.92 -7.19 -19.10
N MET A 565 -27.67 -7.24 -17.98
CA MET A 565 -27.36 -6.48 -16.76
C MET A 565 -26.00 -6.85 -16.18
N LEU A 566 -25.71 -8.15 -16.04
CA LEU A 566 -24.42 -8.62 -15.56
C LEU A 566 -23.26 -8.18 -16.45
N ALA A 567 -23.46 -8.15 -17.77
CA ALA A 567 -22.45 -7.67 -18.73
C ALA A 567 -22.19 -6.15 -18.58
N ALA A 568 -23.19 -5.38 -18.18
CA ALA A 568 -23.07 -3.93 -17.93
C ALA A 568 -22.45 -3.60 -16.54
N LEU A 569 -22.44 -4.55 -15.61
CA LEU A 569 -21.82 -4.42 -14.29
C LEU A 569 -20.34 -4.85 -14.37
N GLN A 570 -19.49 -4.00 -14.92
CA GLN A 570 -18.04 -4.21 -14.90
C GLN A 570 -17.40 -3.63 -13.65
#